data_c2242aedaf10b723b2cdf7f1e91be160
#
_entry.id   c2242aedaf10b723b2cdf7f1e91be160
#
_cell.length_a   1.000
_cell.length_b   1.000
_cell.length_c   1.000
_cell.angle_alpha   90.00
_cell.angle_beta   90.00
_cell.angle_gamma   90.00
#
_symmetry.space_group_name_H-M   'P 1'
#
loop_
_entity.id
_entity.type
_entity.pdbx_description
1 polymer ?
#
loop_
_entity_poly.entity_id
_entity_poly.type
_entity_poly.pdbx_seq_one_letter_code
_entity_poly.pdbx_strand_id
1 'polypeptide(L)'
;MDVNNFEGLRIAIASPEKIRSWSYGEVKKAETINYRTLKPERDGLFCEKIFGPTKDFECSCGKYKRLRYKNIVCDKCGVEVTRSKVRRERMGHIELATPVSHIWFFKGVPSRMGLVLDMSPRDLEEVLYFVSYVVLDPGPAPLEKKQTISDKEYRTYYEKYGNTFRVGMGAEAIKELLKEVNLEEEVSKIKAEIDDIKDSASQKRVRLVKRLDVL
;
A
#
# COMPACT_ATOMS: atom_id res chain seq x y z
N MET A 1 16.59 -19.15 -22.12
CA MET A 1 17.41 -18.72 -20.97
C MET A 1 17.36 -19.84 -19.95
N ASP A 2 18.49 -20.32 -19.55
CA ASP A 2 18.60 -21.34 -18.51
C ASP A 2 18.25 -20.69 -17.17
N VAL A 3 17.20 -21.17 -16.51
CA VAL A 3 16.63 -20.57 -15.28
C VAL A 3 17.63 -20.61 -14.11
N ASN A 4 18.66 -21.42 -14.22
CA ASN A 4 19.67 -21.61 -13.18
C ASN A 4 20.95 -20.76 -13.37
N ASN A 5 21.05 -20.00 -14.47
CA ASN A 5 22.23 -19.21 -14.77
C ASN A 5 21.98 -17.74 -14.40
N PHE A 6 22.09 -17.40 -13.10
CA PHE A 6 21.99 -16.04 -12.58
C PHE A 6 23.07 -15.78 -11.52
N GLU A 7 23.59 -14.56 -11.48
CA GLU A 7 24.64 -14.12 -10.53
C GLU A 7 24.07 -13.75 -9.15
N GLY A 8 22.80 -13.42 -9.08
CA GLY A 8 22.17 -13.04 -7.83
C GLY A 8 20.65 -12.95 -7.94
N LEU A 9 20.00 -12.95 -6.78
CA LEU A 9 18.54 -12.81 -6.64
C LEU A 9 18.21 -11.54 -5.87
N ARG A 10 17.42 -10.66 -6.49
CA ARG A 10 16.95 -9.43 -5.84
C ARG A 10 15.49 -9.57 -5.44
N ILE A 11 15.23 -9.42 -4.13
CA ILE A 11 13.87 -9.35 -3.58
C ILE A 11 13.51 -7.88 -3.41
N ALA A 12 12.38 -7.46 -3.98
CA ALA A 12 11.89 -6.09 -3.89
C ALA A 12 10.36 -6.07 -3.82
N ILE A 13 9.80 -4.97 -3.32
CA ILE A 13 8.36 -4.72 -3.33
C ILE A 13 7.97 -4.21 -4.72
N ALA A 14 6.93 -4.81 -5.31
CA ALA A 14 6.39 -4.34 -6.58
C ALA A 14 5.59 -3.04 -6.39
N SER A 15 5.80 -2.07 -7.28
CA SER A 15 4.97 -0.87 -7.33
C SER A 15 3.55 -1.18 -7.83
N PRO A 16 2.54 -0.33 -7.55
CA PRO A 16 1.20 -0.48 -8.11
C PRO A 16 1.17 -0.61 -9.63
N GLU A 17 2.00 0.18 -10.33
CA GLU A 17 2.13 0.13 -11.80
C GLU A 17 2.67 -1.23 -12.27
N LYS A 18 3.63 -1.77 -11.53
CA LYS A 18 4.19 -3.09 -11.83
C LYS A 18 3.15 -4.19 -11.64
N ILE A 19 2.37 -4.13 -10.57
CA ILE A 19 1.26 -5.07 -10.31
C ILE A 19 0.20 -4.98 -11.42
N ARG A 20 -0.20 -3.78 -11.83
CA ARG A 20 -1.13 -3.58 -12.95
C ARG A 20 -0.58 -4.14 -14.26
N SER A 21 0.72 -4.01 -14.51
CA SER A 21 1.35 -4.56 -15.72
C SER A 21 1.32 -6.10 -15.79
N TRP A 22 1.28 -6.77 -14.65
CA TRP A 22 1.15 -8.24 -14.58
C TRP A 22 -0.29 -8.72 -14.60
N SER A 23 -1.24 -7.83 -14.31
CA SER A 23 -2.65 -8.17 -14.12
C SER A 23 -3.38 -8.36 -15.45
N TYR A 24 -4.22 -9.36 -15.50
CA TYR A 24 -5.17 -9.61 -16.60
C TYR A 24 -6.50 -8.88 -16.42
N GLY A 25 -6.71 -8.21 -15.29
CA GLY A 25 -7.88 -7.39 -15.02
C GLY A 25 -8.12 -7.12 -13.54
N GLU A 26 -9.01 -6.17 -13.28
CA GLU A 26 -9.41 -5.77 -11.94
C GLU A 26 -10.54 -6.68 -11.41
N VAL A 27 -10.35 -7.17 -10.19
CA VAL A 27 -11.40 -7.88 -9.43
C VAL A 27 -12.22 -6.84 -8.67
N LYS A 28 -13.49 -6.67 -9.07
CA LYS A 28 -14.39 -5.63 -8.52
C LYS A 28 -15.37 -6.14 -7.48
N LYS A 29 -15.54 -7.46 -7.38
CA LYS A 29 -16.51 -8.11 -6.52
C LYS A 29 -15.85 -9.17 -5.64
N ALA A 30 -16.35 -9.31 -4.42
CA ALA A 30 -15.88 -10.31 -3.48
C ALA A 30 -16.40 -11.72 -3.77
N GLU A 31 -17.40 -11.85 -4.65
CA GLU A 31 -18.01 -13.13 -4.98
C GLU A 31 -17.04 -14.05 -5.70
N THR A 32 -17.14 -15.33 -5.41
CA THR A 32 -16.32 -16.40 -6.00
C THR A 32 -17.07 -17.15 -7.08
N ILE A 33 -18.08 -17.92 -6.68
CA ILE A 33 -18.94 -18.72 -7.56
C ILE A 33 -20.42 -18.43 -7.27
N ASN A 34 -21.22 -18.56 -8.29
CA ASN A 34 -22.68 -18.55 -8.14
C ASN A 34 -23.13 -19.89 -7.55
N TYR A 35 -23.76 -19.87 -6.38
CA TYR A 35 -24.18 -21.09 -5.66
C TYR A 35 -25.21 -21.94 -6.43
N ARG A 36 -26.00 -21.32 -7.33
CA ARG A 36 -27.04 -22.00 -8.13
C ARG A 36 -26.46 -22.66 -9.38
N THR A 37 -25.55 -21.93 -10.08
CA THR A 37 -25.00 -22.40 -11.37
C THR A 37 -23.63 -23.07 -11.22
N LEU A 38 -22.98 -22.94 -10.06
CA LEU A 38 -21.62 -23.38 -9.75
C LEU A 38 -20.56 -22.80 -10.70
N LYS A 39 -20.89 -21.72 -11.40
CA LYS A 39 -19.96 -21.02 -12.31
C LYS A 39 -19.32 -19.83 -11.59
N PRO A 40 -18.06 -19.49 -11.93
CA PRO A 40 -17.41 -18.29 -11.44
C PRO A 40 -18.23 -17.03 -11.76
N GLU A 41 -18.38 -16.16 -10.76
CA GLU A 41 -19.03 -14.87 -10.95
C GLU A 41 -18.15 -13.94 -11.76
N ARG A 42 -18.80 -13.13 -12.62
CA ARG A 42 -18.10 -12.16 -13.43
C ARG A 42 -17.56 -11.04 -12.56
N ASP A 43 -16.31 -10.64 -12.86
CA ASP A 43 -15.54 -9.62 -12.14
C ASP A 43 -15.28 -9.96 -10.65
N GLY A 44 -15.54 -11.22 -10.26
CA GLY A 44 -15.26 -11.78 -8.95
C GLY A 44 -13.87 -12.41 -8.84
N LEU A 45 -13.58 -12.97 -7.66
CA LEU A 45 -12.29 -13.56 -7.33
C LEU A 45 -11.92 -14.78 -8.20
N PHE A 46 -12.87 -15.42 -8.88
CA PHE A 46 -12.65 -16.55 -9.78
C PHE A 46 -13.05 -16.26 -11.23
N CYS A 47 -13.21 -15.01 -11.60
CA CYS A 47 -13.68 -14.58 -12.91
C CYS A 47 -12.90 -15.23 -14.05
N GLU A 48 -13.61 -15.88 -14.98
CA GLU A 48 -12.99 -16.54 -16.14
C GLU A 48 -12.43 -15.56 -17.16
N LYS A 49 -12.97 -14.33 -17.20
CA LYS A 49 -12.44 -13.27 -18.08
C LYS A 49 -11.05 -12.82 -17.64
N ILE A 50 -10.81 -12.75 -16.32
CA ILE A 50 -9.53 -12.32 -15.74
C ILE A 50 -8.54 -13.47 -15.69
N PHE A 51 -8.94 -14.58 -15.09
CA PHE A 51 -8.02 -15.69 -14.79
C PHE A 51 -7.99 -16.79 -15.86
N GLY A 52 -8.94 -16.79 -16.77
CA GLY A 52 -9.05 -17.82 -17.80
C GLY A 52 -10.18 -18.81 -17.57
N PRO A 53 -10.44 -19.71 -18.54
CA PRO A 53 -11.55 -20.63 -18.52
C PRO A 53 -11.40 -21.70 -17.46
N THR A 54 -12.51 -22.24 -16.94
CA THR A 54 -12.52 -23.38 -16.01
C THR A 54 -12.34 -24.72 -16.70
N LYS A 55 -12.72 -24.80 -17.98
CA LYS A 55 -12.56 -25.99 -18.80
C LYS A 55 -11.64 -25.70 -19.99
N ASP A 56 -10.82 -26.69 -20.36
CA ASP A 56 -9.91 -26.55 -21.47
C ASP A 56 -10.64 -26.23 -22.77
N PHE A 57 -10.19 -25.17 -23.46
CA PHE A 57 -10.69 -24.73 -24.75
C PHE A 57 -12.20 -24.50 -24.83
N GLU A 58 -12.81 -24.08 -23.74
CA GLU A 58 -14.22 -23.72 -23.66
C GLU A 58 -14.41 -22.35 -23.00
N CYS A 59 -15.14 -21.42 -23.63
CA CYS A 59 -15.49 -20.16 -23.02
C CYS A 59 -16.67 -20.30 -22.05
N SER A 60 -16.83 -19.36 -21.12
CA SER A 60 -17.85 -19.41 -20.05
C SER A 60 -19.28 -19.53 -20.57
N CYS A 61 -19.63 -18.86 -21.69
CA CYS A 61 -20.95 -18.95 -22.30
C CYS A 61 -21.17 -20.16 -23.20
N GLY A 62 -20.13 -20.94 -23.48
CA GLY A 62 -20.20 -22.13 -24.31
C GLY A 62 -20.28 -21.89 -25.83
N LYS A 63 -20.18 -20.62 -26.29
CA LYS A 63 -20.18 -20.28 -27.73
C LYS A 63 -19.02 -20.92 -28.49
N TYR A 64 -17.84 -20.80 -27.91
CA TYR A 64 -16.61 -21.40 -28.44
C TYR A 64 -16.20 -22.58 -27.61
N LYS A 65 -16.16 -23.75 -28.23
CA LYS A 65 -15.72 -25.01 -27.64
C LYS A 65 -14.77 -25.71 -28.64
N ARG A 66 -13.75 -26.34 -28.18
CA ARG A 66 -12.75 -27.11 -28.92
C ARG A 66 -11.49 -26.34 -29.28
N LEU A 67 -10.44 -27.07 -29.48
CA LEU A 67 -9.07 -26.61 -29.77
C LEU A 67 -8.96 -25.65 -30.96
N ARG A 68 -9.83 -25.82 -32.00
CA ARG A 68 -9.80 -24.98 -33.21
C ARG A 68 -10.00 -23.47 -32.91
N TYR A 69 -10.58 -23.14 -31.78
CA TYR A 69 -10.81 -21.77 -31.35
C TYR A 69 -9.78 -21.27 -30.33
N LYS A 70 -8.65 -21.98 -30.20
CA LYS A 70 -7.56 -21.62 -29.30
C LYS A 70 -7.14 -20.15 -29.50
N ASN A 71 -6.90 -19.44 -28.39
CA ASN A 71 -6.47 -18.04 -28.30
C ASN A 71 -7.50 -17.01 -28.84
N ILE A 72 -8.73 -17.42 -29.13
CA ILE A 72 -9.80 -16.48 -29.47
C ILE A 72 -10.43 -15.98 -28.17
N VAL A 73 -10.62 -14.65 -28.09
CA VAL A 73 -11.40 -14.03 -27.01
C VAL A 73 -12.86 -14.02 -27.43
N CYS A 74 -13.71 -14.62 -26.61
CA CYS A 74 -15.15 -14.69 -26.92
C CYS A 74 -15.78 -13.30 -26.89
N ASP A 75 -16.41 -12.90 -27.99
CA ASP A 75 -17.14 -11.65 -28.15
C ASP A 75 -18.33 -11.48 -27.19
N LYS A 76 -18.95 -12.60 -26.75
CA LYS A 76 -20.09 -12.60 -25.85
C LYS A 76 -19.70 -12.50 -24.36
N CYS A 77 -18.75 -13.33 -23.92
CA CYS A 77 -18.40 -13.41 -22.48
C CYS A 77 -17.01 -12.84 -22.15
N GLY A 78 -16.20 -12.50 -23.15
CA GLY A 78 -14.87 -11.93 -22.97
C GLY A 78 -13.80 -12.94 -22.46
N VAL A 79 -14.13 -14.22 -22.38
CA VAL A 79 -13.21 -15.26 -21.92
C VAL A 79 -12.34 -15.75 -23.09
N GLU A 80 -11.04 -15.79 -22.87
CA GLU A 80 -10.11 -16.35 -23.85
C GLU A 80 -10.20 -17.89 -23.86
N VAL A 81 -10.27 -18.46 -25.05
CA VAL A 81 -10.33 -19.92 -25.24
C VAL A 81 -8.93 -20.50 -25.17
N THR A 82 -8.53 -20.97 -24.00
CA THR A 82 -7.20 -21.52 -23.73
C THR A 82 -7.30 -22.68 -22.73
N ARG A 83 -6.17 -23.22 -22.31
CA ARG A 83 -6.15 -24.27 -21.28
C ARG A 83 -6.51 -23.71 -19.92
N SER A 84 -7.24 -24.47 -19.11
CA SER A 84 -7.61 -24.11 -17.74
C SER A 84 -6.40 -23.92 -16.80
N LYS A 85 -5.25 -24.51 -17.14
CA LYS A 85 -3.98 -24.34 -16.41
C LYS A 85 -3.58 -22.87 -16.24
N VAL A 86 -3.91 -21.99 -17.19
CA VAL A 86 -3.57 -20.56 -17.11
C VAL A 86 -4.15 -19.87 -15.88
N ARG A 87 -5.22 -20.41 -15.29
CA ARG A 87 -5.81 -19.92 -14.04
C ARG A 87 -4.87 -19.96 -12.85
N ARG A 88 -3.85 -20.80 -12.88
CA ARG A 88 -2.78 -20.89 -11.86
C ARG A 88 -1.62 -19.96 -12.13
N GLU A 89 -1.56 -19.37 -13.31
CA GLU A 89 -0.44 -18.54 -13.79
C GLU A 89 -0.84 -17.07 -13.87
N ARG A 90 -2.11 -16.77 -14.20
CA ARG A 90 -2.60 -15.40 -14.39
C ARG A 90 -2.86 -14.72 -13.07
N MET A 91 -2.43 -13.46 -12.99
CA MET A 91 -2.68 -12.57 -11.88
C MET A 91 -3.81 -11.59 -12.23
N GLY A 92 -4.64 -11.29 -11.25
CA GLY A 92 -5.54 -10.14 -11.25
C GLY A 92 -5.08 -9.14 -10.19
N HIS A 93 -5.73 -7.99 -10.12
CA HIS A 93 -5.47 -7.00 -9.08
C HIS A 93 -6.78 -6.49 -8.48
N ILE A 94 -6.67 -5.93 -7.29
CA ILE A 94 -7.75 -5.24 -6.58
C ILE A 94 -7.28 -3.80 -6.36
N GLU A 95 -8.05 -2.82 -6.86
CA GLU A 95 -7.81 -1.42 -6.54
C GLU A 95 -8.31 -1.13 -5.14
N LEU A 96 -7.46 -0.53 -4.33
CA LEU A 96 -7.83 -0.13 -2.98
C LEU A 96 -8.57 1.21 -3.02
N ALA A 97 -9.59 1.37 -2.18
CA ALA A 97 -10.35 2.62 -2.06
C ALA A 97 -9.49 3.78 -1.52
N THR A 98 -8.53 3.46 -0.65
CA THR A 98 -7.59 4.42 -0.05
C THR A 98 -6.18 3.81 -0.01
N PRO A 99 -5.12 4.63 -0.01
CA PRO A 99 -3.76 4.15 0.19
C PRO A 99 -3.62 3.39 1.52
N VAL A 100 -2.81 2.34 1.52
CA VAL A 100 -2.51 1.53 2.71
C VAL A 100 -0.99 1.47 2.89
N SER A 101 -0.53 1.62 4.12
CA SER A 101 0.88 1.51 4.47
C SER A 101 1.36 0.07 4.45
N HIS A 102 2.52 -0.17 3.83
CA HIS A 102 3.12 -1.49 3.80
C HIS A 102 3.69 -1.85 5.18
N ILE A 103 3.32 -3.04 5.66
CA ILE A 103 3.67 -3.51 7.01
C ILE A 103 5.18 -3.55 7.29
N TRP A 104 6.03 -3.80 6.29
CA TRP A 104 7.49 -3.84 6.46
C TRP A 104 8.07 -2.51 6.91
N PHE A 105 7.48 -1.38 6.52
CA PHE A 105 7.96 -0.06 6.90
C PHE A 105 7.33 0.47 8.19
N PHE A 106 6.17 -0.09 8.55
CA PHE A 106 5.40 0.32 9.72
C PHE A 106 5.67 -0.55 10.95
N LYS A 107 5.46 -1.89 10.85
CA LYS A 107 5.57 -2.84 11.99
C LYS A 107 6.99 -3.38 12.21
N GLY A 108 7.97 -3.00 11.39
CA GLY A 108 9.38 -3.38 11.60
C GLY A 108 9.92 -2.85 12.92
N VAL A 109 10.88 -3.55 13.51
CA VAL A 109 11.58 -3.08 14.70
C VAL A 109 13.05 -2.87 14.32
N PRO A 110 13.51 -1.62 14.25
CA PRO A 110 12.78 -0.37 14.46
C PRO A 110 11.83 -0.02 13.28
N SER A 111 10.75 0.74 13.56
CA SER A 111 9.85 1.24 12.51
C SER A 111 10.56 2.27 11.64
N ARG A 112 10.78 1.96 10.35
CA ARG A 112 11.45 2.89 9.43
C ARG A 112 10.64 4.17 9.24
N MET A 113 9.32 4.06 9.06
CA MET A 113 8.43 5.22 8.93
C MET A 113 8.45 6.09 10.20
N GLY A 114 8.40 5.47 11.38
CA GLY A 114 8.48 6.17 12.65
C GLY A 114 9.79 6.93 12.82
N LEU A 115 10.92 6.34 12.43
CA LEU A 115 12.24 6.98 12.52
C LEU A 115 12.40 8.14 11.53
N VAL A 116 11.95 7.98 10.28
CA VAL A 116 12.01 9.04 9.25
C VAL A 116 11.13 10.24 9.67
N LEU A 117 9.92 9.99 10.14
CA LEU A 117 9.00 11.05 10.55
C LEU A 117 9.24 11.58 11.97
N ASP A 118 10.10 10.94 12.75
CA ASP A 118 10.30 11.19 14.18
C ASP A 118 9.00 11.07 15.00
N MET A 119 8.19 10.09 14.64
CA MET A 119 6.94 9.77 15.32
C MET A 119 7.08 8.50 16.16
N SER A 120 6.39 8.42 17.30
CA SER A 120 6.36 7.19 18.08
C SER A 120 5.62 6.08 17.32
N PRO A 121 5.97 4.80 17.49
CA PRO A 121 5.24 3.70 16.87
C PRO A 121 3.75 3.69 17.22
N ARG A 122 3.40 4.12 18.43
CA ARG A 122 2.02 4.22 18.91
C ARG A 122 1.24 5.30 18.15
N ASP A 123 1.79 6.51 18.07
CA ASP A 123 1.15 7.63 17.38
C ASP A 123 0.96 7.31 15.90
N LEU A 124 1.99 6.71 15.29
CA LEU A 124 1.92 6.26 13.90
C LEU A 124 0.81 5.21 13.71
N GLU A 125 0.68 4.26 14.64
CA GLU A 125 -0.38 3.25 14.61
C GLU A 125 -1.77 3.87 14.74
N GLU A 126 -1.98 4.77 15.70
CA GLU A 126 -3.25 5.47 15.89
C GLU A 126 -3.68 6.25 14.65
N VAL A 127 -2.75 6.92 13.97
CA VAL A 127 -3.04 7.63 12.72
C VAL A 127 -3.38 6.67 11.59
N LEU A 128 -2.58 5.61 11.39
CA LEU A 128 -2.77 4.65 10.29
C LEU A 128 -4.06 3.85 10.41
N TYR A 129 -4.52 3.59 11.64
CA TYR A 129 -5.77 2.87 11.91
C TYR A 129 -6.98 3.80 12.14
N PHE A 130 -6.86 5.07 11.78
CA PHE A 130 -7.96 6.05 11.84
C PHE A 130 -8.52 6.28 13.27
N VAL A 131 -7.67 6.17 14.29
CA VAL A 131 -8.01 6.44 15.69
C VAL A 131 -7.79 7.91 16.02
N SER A 132 -6.69 8.50 15.54
CA SER A 132 -6.28 9.87 15.81
C SER A 132 -5.93 10.61 14.52
N TYR A 133 -6.07 11.92 14.52
CA TYR A 133 -5.58 12.79 13.45
C TYR A 133 -4.10 13.11 13.66
N VAL A 134 -3.39 13.36 12.57
CA VAL A 134 -2.06 13.96 12.59
C VAL A 134 -2.12 15.38 12.00
N VAL A 135 -1.43 16.30 12.63
CA VAL A 135 -1.33 17.69 12.16
C VAL A 135 -0.36 17.75 10.98
N LEU A 136 -0.87 18.12 9.81
CA LEU A 136 -0.10 18.34 8.59
C LEU A 136 0.44 19.77 8.55
N ASP A 137 -0.43 20.74 8.83
CA ASP A 137 -0.09 22.16 8.92
C ASP A 137 -0.81 22.78 10.14
N PRO A 138 -0.07 23.26 11.14
CA PRO A 138 -0.67 23.83 12.33
C PRO A 138 -1.33 25.20 12.09
N GLY A 139 -0.95 25.95 11.03
CA GLY A 139 -1.42 27.31 10.82
C GLY A 139 -1.26 28.20 12.05
N PRO A 140 -2.28 29.02 12.44
CA PRO A 140 -2.26 29.86 13.64
C PRO A 140 -2.68 29.09 14.91
N ALA A 141 -3.02 27.81 14.84
CA ALA A 141 -3.41 27.04 16.01
C ALA A 141 -2.17 26.69 16.87
N PRO A 142 -2.32 26.60 18.20
CA PRO A 142 -1.24 26.21 19.11
C PRO A 142 -1.00 24.68 19.05
N LEU A 143 -0.68 24.20 17.87
CA LEU A 143 -0.40 22.79 17.53
C LEU A 143 1.00 22.69 16.94
N GLU A 144 1.61 21.53 17.09
CA GLU A 144 2.88 21.22 16.44
C GLU A 144 2.66 20.35 15.20
N LYS A 145 3.47 20.53 14.18
CA LYS A 145 3.47 19.66 13.01
C LYS A 145 3.82 18.22 13.42
N LYS A 146 3.12 17.24 12.86
CA LYS A 146 3.21 15.81 13.21
C LYS A 146 2.63 15.44 14.60
N GLN A 147 2.08 16.39 15.35
CA GLN A 147 1.37 16.09 16.58
C GLN A 147 0.12 15.25 16.29
N THR A 148 -0.15 14.25 17.13
CA THR A 148 -1.41 13.50 17.08
C THR A 148 -2.47 14.14 17.96
N ILE A 149 -3.68 14.26 17.46
CA ILE A 149 -4.83 14.80 18.18
C ILE A 149 -6.03 13.88 18.05
N SER A 150 -6.80 13.78 19.13
CA SER A 150 -8.06 13.03 19.15
C SER A 150 -9.19 13.75 18.41
N ASP A 151 -10.26 13.02 18.06
CA ASP A 151 -11.46 13.60 17.44
C ASP A 151 -12.07 14.74 18.30
N LYS A 152 -12.04 14.59 19.63
CA LYS A 152 -12.52 15.61 20.56
C LYS A 152 -11.69 16.90 20.50
N GLU A 153 -10.37 16.79 20.50
CA GLU A 153 -9.45 17.90 20.36
C GLU A 153 -9.59 18.57 19.01
N TYR A 154 -9.68 17.78 17.93
CA TYR A 154 -9.91 18.29 16.59
C TYR A 154 -11.16 19.18 16.53
N ARG A 155 -12.29 18.73 17.07
CA ARG A 155 -13.53 19.55 17.12
C ARG A 155 -13.33 20.85 17.88
N THR A 156 -12.64 20.81 19.03
CA THR A 156 -12.35 21.98 19.82
C THR A 156 -11.48 23.03 19.09
N TYR A 157 -10.45 22.54 18.36
CA TYR A 157 -9.61 23.41 17.54
C TYR A 157 -10.35 23.92 16.31
N TYR A 158 -11.18 23.08 15.69
CA TYR A 158 -11.98 23.47 14.53
C TYR A 158 -13.01 24.56 14.87
N GLU A 159 -13.65 24.50 16.04
CA GLU A 159 -14.56 25.55 16.51
C GLU A 159 -13.85 26.90 16.71
N LYS A 160 -12.58 26.88 17.13
CA LYS A 160 -11.80 28.10 17.40
C LYS A 160 -11.10 28.67 16.16
N TYR A 161 -10.56 27.81 15.31
CA TYR A 161 -9.66 28.19 14.23
C TYR A 161 -10.23 27.89 12.84
N GLY A 162 -11.35 27.17 12.75
CA GLY A 162 -11.98 26.80 11.47
C GLY A 162 -11.03 26.00 10.56
N ASN A 163 -10.99 26.35 9.29
CA ASN A 163 -10.16 25.68 8.26
C ASN A 163 -8.73 26.25 8.14
N THR A 164 -8.23 26.99 9.15
CA THR A 164 -6.90 27.62 9.06
C THR A 164 -5.75 26.69 9.40
N PHE A 165 -6.02 25.48 9.87
CA PHE A 165 -5.04 24.41 10.09
C PHE A 165 -5.46 23.16 9.33
N ARG A 166 -4.50 22.29 9.02
CA ARG A 166 -4.74 21.05 8.27
C ARG A 166 -4.36 19.84 9.10
N VAL A 167 -5.24 18.87 9.12
CA VAL A 167 -5.01 17.56 9.72
C VAL A 167 -5.39 16.46 8.73
N GLY A 168 -4.87 15.27 8.95
CA GLY A 168 -5.19 14.10 8.14
C GLY A 168 -5.23 12.83 8.96
N MET A 169 -5.75 11.76 8.38
CA MET A 169 -5.78 10.42 8.96
C MET A 169 -5.29 9.39 7.93
N GLY A 170 -4.90 8.24 8.44
CA GLY A 170 -4.56 7.08 7.62
C GLY A 170 -3.24 7.23 6.86
N ALA A 171 -3.02 6.31 5.92
CA ALA A 171 -1.79 6.25 5.15
C ALA A 171 -1.61 7.43 4.18
N GLU A 172 -2.68 8.11 3.81
CA GLU A 172 -2.61 9.27 2.92
C GLU A 172 -1.93 10.45 3.61
N ALA A 173 -2.31 10.74 4.87
CA ALA A 173 -1.67 11.76 5.68
C ALA A 173 -0.19 11.47 5.92
N ILE A 174 0.15 10.22 6.23
CA ILE A 174 1.54 9.79 6.41
C ILE A 174 2.33 9.92 5.10
N LYS A 175 1.73 9.60 3.95
CA LYS A 175 2.35 9.78 2.63
C LYS A 175 2.65 11.26 2.34
N GLU A 176 1.75 12.18 2.72
CA GLU A 176 1.95 13.63 2.58
C GLU A 176 3.15 14.09 3.43
N LEU A 177 3.18 13.71 4.71
CA LEU A 177 4.31 14.02 5.59
C LEU A 177 5.64 13.46 5.07
N LEU A 178 5.66 12.24 4.55
CA LEU A 178 6.88 11.63 4.00
C LEU A 178 7.39 12.35 2.74
N LYS A 179 6.49 12.88 1.91
CA LYS A 179 6.89 13.66 0.71
C LYS A 179 7.54 14.99 1.04
N GLU A 180 7.23 15.55 2.20
CA GLU A 180 7.78 16.83 2.66
C GLU A 180 9.15 16.69 3.33
N VAL A 181 9.59 15.46 3.66
CA VAL A 181 10.88 15.22 4.30
C VAL A 181 12.01 15.46 3.29
N ASN A 182 12.87 16.41 3.60
CA ASN A 182 14.15 16.58 2.91
C ASN A 182 15.22 15.79 3.67
N LEU A 183 15.65 14.66 3.10
CA LEU A 183 16.60 13.75 3.75
C LEU A 183 17.94 14.41 4.06
N GLU A 184 18.47 15.23 3.15
CA GLU A 184 19.77 15.87 3.30
C GLU A 184 19.78 16.89 4.46
N GLU A 185 18.70 17.67 4.57
CA GLU A 185 18.53 18.62 5.68
C GLU A 185 18.35 17.90 7.01
N GLU A 186 17.52 16.85 7.05
CA GLU A 186 17.30 16.06 8.28
C GLU A 186 18.60 15.37 8.75
N VAL A 187 19.37 14.78 7.85
CA VAL A 187 20.67 14.18 8.17
C VAL A 187 21.62 15.24 8.75
N SER A 188 21.65 16.43 8.16
CA SER A 188 22.54 17.52 8.63
C SER A 188 22.12 18.00 10.02
N LYS A 189 20.82 18.17 10.28
CA LYS A 189 20.28 18.55 11.60
C LYS A 189 20.61 17.50 12.67
N ILE A 190 20.37 16.21 12.37
CA ILE A 190 20.63 15.13 13.31
C ILE A 190 22.13 15.01 13.64
N LYS A 191 23.02 15.19 12.67
CA LYS A 191 24.46 15.18 12.91
C LYS A 191 24.85 16.31 13.88
N ALA A 192 24.37 17.53 13.63
CA ALA A 192 24.62 18.65 14.51
C ALA A 192 24.10 18.40 15.95
N GLU A 193 22.88 17.85 16.08
CA GLU A 193 22.34 17.50 17.40
C GLU A 193 23.14 16.41 18.12
N ILE A 194 23.68 15.42 17.39
CA ILE A 194 24.53 14.38 17.97
C ILE A 194 25.85 14.97 18.49
N ASP A 195 26.43 15.92 17.75
CA ASP A 195 27.70 16.56 18.12
C ASP A 195 27.54 17.46 19.37
N ASP A 196 26.37 18.08 19.54
CA ASP A 196 26.04 18.89 20.72
C ASP A 196 25.86 18.04 22.00
N ILE A 197 25.57 16.75 21.87
CA ILE A 197 25.36 15.86 23.01
C ILE A 197 26.68 15.31 23.50
N LYS A 198 27.20 15.87 24.59
CA LYS A 198 28.51 15.48 25.21
C LYS A 198 28.50 14.05 25.80
N ASP A 199 27.35 13.60 26.29
CA ASP A 199 27.20 12.27 26.90
C ASP A 199 26.89 11.21 25.83
N SER A 200 27.87 10.34 25.58
CA SER A 200 27.76 9.27 24.58
C SER A 200 26.73 8.18 24.95
N ALA A 201 26.40 8.03 26.21
CA ALA A 201 25.47 7.03 26.73
C ALA A 201 24.03 7.54 26.87
N SER A 202 23.76 8.81 26.55
CA SER A 202 22.41 9.34 26.67
C SER A 202 21.41 8.64 25.74
N GLN A 203 20.23 8.30 26.26
CA GLN A 203 19.17 7.67 25.46
C GLN A 203 18.77 8.50 24.24
N LYS A 204 18.85 9.83 24.35
CA LYS A 204 18.59 10.75 23.24
C LYS A 204 19.60 10.55 22.12
N ARG A 205 20.89 10.46 22.43
CA ARG A 205 21.94 10.21 21.42
C ARG A 205 21.76 8.86 20.72
N VAL A 206 21.47 7.80 21.48
CA VAL A 206 21.23 6.47 20.91
C VAL A 206 20.03 6.47 19.95
N ARG A 207 18.97 7.20 20.29
CA ARG A 207 17.82 7.38 19.41
C ARG A 207 18.17 8.12 18.12
N LEU A 208 18.94 9.21 18.22
CA LEU A 208 19.37 10.01 17.05
C LEU A 208 20.28 9.20 16.13
N VAL A 209 21.21 8.42 16.67
CA VAL A 209 22.08 7.53 15.88
C VAL A 209 21.24 6.50 15.13
N LYS A 210 20.29 5.82 15.79
CA LYS A 210 19.39 4.88 15.13
C LYS A 210 18.52 5.53 14.03
N ARG A 211 18.16 6.81 14.22
CA ARG A 211 17.44 7.57 13.22
C ARG A 211 18.33 7.90 12.02
N LEU A 212 19.58 8.29 12.27
CA LEU A 212 20.57 8.58 11.23
C LEU A 212 20.89 7.35 10.37
N ASP A 213 20.95 6.15 10.97
CA ASP A 213 21.22 4.90 10.26
C ASP A 213 20.09 4.50 9.28
N VAL A 214 18.90 5.06 9.44
CA VAL A 214 17.74 4.76 8.59
C VAL A 214 17.53 5.81 7.50
N LEU A 215 17.93 7.06 7.73
CA LEU A 215 17.88 8.16 6.77
C LEU A 215 18.96 8.06 5.71
#